data_8d1d209b3d946500f63baf30375b8fe1
#
_entry.id   8d1d209b3d946500f63baf30375b8fe1
#
_cell.length_a   1.000
_cell.length_b   1.000
_cell.length_c   1.000
_cell.angle_alpha   90.00
_cell.angle_beta   90.00
_cell.angle_gamma   90.00
#
_symmetry.space_group_name_H-M   'P 1'
#
loop_
_entity.id
_entity.type
_entity.pdbx_description
1 polymer ?
#
loop_
_entity_poly.entity_id
_entity_poly.type
_entity_poly.pdbx_seq_one_letter_code
_entity_poly.pdbx_strand_id
1 'polypeptide(L)'
;VIEKPFGHDLESARTLNKKLHEYYSESQIYRIDHYLGKETVQNLLVFRFANSIFESQWNREHIERINITVAEYVGVEKRPEFFDRTGTLRDMVQNHIMQLLCLLAMEVPAAFESDAIHYEKAKVLRSLSPLDLQKVVLGQYTQGYAGDQSLQAYRNHDGIPEDSTTETFAALELTINSWRWQGVPFSIRTGKRLPRRLTQIEVVFR
;
A
#
# COMPACT_ATOMS: atom_id res chain seq x y z
N VAL A 1 1.69 -0.69 -21.89
CA VAL A 1 1.99 -1.11 -20.50
C VAL A 1 2.67 0.04 -19.79
N ILE A 2 2.23 0.38 -18.58
CA ILE A 2 2.76 1.49 -17.78
C ILE A 2 3.06 0.97 -16.38
N GLU A 3 4.24 1.30 -15.86
CA GLU A 3 4.66 1.02 -14.49
C GLU A 3 4.83 2.35 -13.72
N LYS A 4 4.78 2.30 -12.39
CA LYS A 4 4.99 3.48 -11.55
C LYS A 4 6.32 4.20 -11.87
N PRO A 5 6.41 5.53 -11.71
CA PRO A 5 5.41 6.41 -11.09
C PRO A 5 4.29 6.84 -12.03
N PHE A 6 3.06 6.96 -11.48
CA PHE A 6 1.89 7.47 -12.19
C PHE A 6 1.65 8.97 -11.92
N GLY A 7 2.71 9.75 -11.92
CA GLY A 7 2.77 11.13 -11.44
C GLY A 7 3.37 11.21 -10.03
N HIS A 8 3.68 12.43 -9.59
CA HIS A 8 4.24 12.71 -8.27
C HIS A 8 3.21 13.33 -7.31
N ASP A 9 2.09 13.81 -7.86
CA ASP A 9 0.93 14.34 -7.14
C ASP A 9 -0.37 14.08 -7.92
N LEU A 10 -1.50 14.51 -7.38
CA LEU A 10 -2.81 14.31 -7.99
C LEU A 10 -2.93 15.02 -9.36
N GLU A 11 -2.37 16.21 -9.50
CA GLU A 11 -2.48 17.00 -10.72
C GLU A 11 -1.64 16.39 -11.85
N SER A 12 -0.40 16.03 -11.58
CA SER A 12 0.47 15.35 -12.54
C SER A 12 -0.08 13.98 -12.95
N ALA A 13 -0.68 13.23 -12.01
CA ALA A 13 -1.33 11.97 -12.31
C ALA A 13 -2.54 12.15 -13.23
N ARG A 14 -3.38 13.15 -12.99
CA ARG A 14 -4.52 13.51 -13.86
C ARG A 14 -4.06 13.94 -15.24
N THR A 15 -3.02 14.75 -15.30
CA THR A 15 -2.44 15.24 -16.57
C THR A 15 -1.89 14.06 -17.39
N LEU A 16 -1.14 13.17 -16.74
CA LEU A 16 -0.63 11.96 -17.39
C LEU A 16 -1.77 11.10 -17.91
N ASN A 17 -2.78 10.85 -17.08
CA ASN A 17 -3.94 10.06 -17.45
C ASN A 17 -4.70 10.68 -18.64
N LYS A 18 -4.92 12.00 -18.62
CA LYS A 18 -5.55 12.72 -19.73
C LYS A 18 -4.76 12.56 -21.03
N LYS A 19 -3.44 12.75 -20.99
CA LYS A 19 -2.57 12.56 -22.16
C LYS A 19 -2.63 11.14 -22.72
N LEU A 20 -2.69 10.13 -21.86
CA LEU A 20 -2.82 8.74 -22.31
C LEU A 20 -4.14 8.51 -23.03
N HIS A 21 -5.24 9.07 -22.53
CA HIS A 21 -6.56 8.92 -23.14
C HIS A 21 -6.76 9.73 -24.44
N GLU A 22 -5.83 10.63 -24.77
CA GLU A 22 -5.81 11.28 -26.09
C GLU A 22 -5.44 10.28 -27.22
N TYR A 23 -4.73 9.19 -26.87
CA TYR A 23 -4.19 8.23 -27.83
C TYR A 23 -4.71 6.80 -27.64
N TYR A 24 -5.15 6.44 -26.42
CA TYR A 24 -5.52 5.08 -26.06
C TYR A 24 -6.84 5.06 -25.28
N SER A 25 -7.67 4.07 -25.55
CA SER A 25 -8.80 3.73 -24.69
C SER A 25 -8.32 3.05 -23.42
N GLU A 26 -9.12 3.11 -22.34
CA GLU A 26 -8.75 2.49 -21.05
C GLU A 26 -8.47 0.98 -21.20
N SER A 27 -9.19 0.28 -22.07
CA SER A 27 -8.97 -1.15 -22.35
C SER A 27 -7.62 -1.48 -22.98
N GLN A 28 -6.90 -0.49 -23.52
CA GLN A 28 -5.56 -0.63 -24.08
C GLN A 28 -4.46 -0.24 -23.09
N ILE A 29 -4.81 0.28 -21.90
CA ILE A 29 -3.87 0.77 -20.90
C ILE A 29 -3.73 -0.25 -19.78
N TYR A 30 -2.54 -0.81 -19.62
CA TYR A 30 -2.21 -1.76 -18.55
C TYR A 30 -1.27 -1.09 -17.56
N ARG A 31 -1.79 -0.74 -16.38
CA ARG A 31 -1.00 -0.20 -15.25
C ARG A 31 -0.52 -1.34 -14.37
N ILE A 32 0.78 -1.52 -14.29
CA ILE A 32 1.39 -2.63 -13.56
C ILE A 32 1.76 -2.23 -12.14
N ASP A 33 1.29 -3.04 -11.19
CA ASP A 33 1.80 -3.09 -9.83
C ASP A 33 2.37 -4.49 -9.58
N HIS A 34 3.69 -4.61 -9.39
CA HIS A 34 4.37 -5.89 -9.24
C HIS A 34 3.97 -6.66 -7.96
N TYR A 35 3.36 -6.00 -6.97
CA TYR A 35 2.79 -6.69 -5.81
C TYR A 35 1.62 -7.59 -6.20
N LEU A 36 0.81 -7.19 -7.16
CA LEU A 36 -0.29 -8.01 -7.66
C LEU A 36 0.18 -9.26 -8.42
N GLY A 37 1.44 -9.27 -8.89
CA GLY A 37 2.08 -10.44 -9.51
C GLY A 37 2.64 -11.45 -8.50
N LYS A 38 2.68 -11.12 -7.20
CA LYS A 38 3.15 -12.05 -6.17
C LYS A 38 2.10 -13.15 -5.93
N GLU A 39 2.53 -14.40 -5.94
CA GLU A 39 1.67 -15.57 -5.70
C GLU A 39 0.89 -15.44 -4.40
N THR A 40 1.54 -14.99 -3.32
CA THR A 40 0.88 -14.77 -2.01
C THR A 40 -0.25 -13.75 -2.07
N VAL A 41 -0.16 -12.76 -2.94
CA VAL A 41 -1.20 -11.73 -3.12
C VAL A 41 -2.35 -12.29 -3.97
N GLN A 42 -2.05 -13.05 -5.03
CA GLN A 42 -3.05 -13.73 -5.84
C GLN A 42 -3.83 -14.76 -5.02
N ASN A 43 -3.12 -15.50 -4.15
CA ASN A 43 -3.72 -16.46 -3.24
C ASN A 43 -4.69 -15.84 -2.23
N LEU A 44 -4.60 -14.53 -1.95
CA LEU A 44 -5.54 -13.84 -1.08
C LEU A 44 -6.98 -13.89 -1.62
N LEU A 45 -7.16 -13.74 -2.93
CA LEU A 45 -8.47 -13.85 -3.57
C LEU A 45 -9.04 -15.26 -3.47
N VAL A 46 -8.19 -16.27 -3.72
CA VAL A 46 -8.56 -17.67 -3.58
C VAL A 46 -8.89 -18.00 -2.13
N PHE A 47 -8.07 -17.53 -1.18
CA PHE A 47 -8.30 -17.72 0.25
C PHE A 47 -9.66 -17.17 0.68
N ARG A 48 -10.00 -15.95 0.27
CA ARG A 48 -11.26 -15.32 0.61
C ARG A 48 -12.47 -15.96 -0.09
N PHE A 49 -12.41 -16.10 -1.39
CA PHE A 49 -13.59 -16.36 -2.20
C PHE A 49 -13.82 -17.85 -2.54
N ALA A 50 -12.78 -18.69 -2.44
CA ALA A 50 -12.93 -20.12 -2.59
C ALA A 50 -13.21 -20.86 -1.27
N ASN A 51 -13.19 -20.15 -0.13
CA ASN A 51 -13.42 -20.72 1.19
C ASN A 51 -14.60 -20.03 1.90
N SER A 52 -15.78 -20.61 1.80
CA SER A 52 -17.03 -20.07 2.38
C SER A 52 -16.95 -19.87 3.90
N ILE A 53 -16.13 -20.64 4.61
CA ILE A 53 -15.91 -20.48 6.06
C ILE A 53 -15.33 -19.10 6.37
N PHE A 54 -14.36 -18.64 5.59
CA PHE A 54 -13.73 -17.34 5.82
C PHE A 54 -14.60 -16.20 5.32
N GLU A 55 -15.17 -16.29 4.12
CA GLU A 55 -15.95 -15.19 3.57
C GLU A 55 -17.19 -14.84 4.41
N SER A 56 -17.85 -15.84 5.03
CA SER A 56 -18.98 -15.60 5.93
C SER A 56 -18.59 -14.79 7.18
N GLN A 57 -17.34 -14.88 7.60
CA GLN A 57 -16.80 -14.18 8.78
C GLN A 57 -16.00 -12.93 8.41
N TRP A 58 -15.91 -12.60 7.10
CA TRP A 58 -15.06 -11.52 6.61
C TRP A 58 -15.78 -10.16 6.66
N ASN A 59 -16.15 -9.75 7.87
CA ASN A 59 -16.94 -8.55 8.11
C ASN A 59 -16.75 -8.02 9.56
N ARG A 60 -17.30 -6.85 9.82
CA ARG A 60 -17.23 -6.14 11.10
C ARG A 60 -17.79 -6.89 12.32
N GLU A 61 -18.66 -7.86 12.11
CA GLU A 61 -19.26 -8.62 13.23
C GLU A 61 -18.24 -9.61 13.80
N HIS A 62 -17.31 -10.09 12.98
CA HIS A 62 -16.36 -11.13 13.35
C HIS A 62 -14.91 -10.63 13.39
N ILE A 63 -14.56 -9.58 12.63
CA ILE A 63 -13.20 -9.06 12.58
C ILE A 63 -13.10 -7.85 13.50
N GLU A 64 -12.13 -7.89 14.41
CA GLU A 64 -11.79 -6.80 15.31
C GLU A 64 -10.94 -5.74 14.62
N ARG A 65 -9.87 -6.16 13.92
CA ARG A 65 -8.95 -5.27 13.20
C ARG A 65 -8.18 -6.03 12.13
N ILE A 66 -7.62 -5.28 11.18
CA ILE A 66 -6.71 -5.81 10.16
C ILE A 66 -5.41 -5.00 10.21
N ASN A 67 -4.27 -5.72 10.26
CA ASN A 67 -2.95 -5.13 10.24
C ASN A 67 -2.22 -5.52 8.95
N ILE A 68 -1.72 -4.54 8.20
CA ILE A 68 -0.93 -4.73 6.98
C ILE A 68 0.47 -4.19 7.27
N THR A 69 1.47 -5.07 7.29
CA THR A 69 2.87 -4.70 7.49
C THR A 69 3.70 -5.04 6.27
N VAL A 70 4.37 -4.05 5.71
CA VAL A 70 5.35 -4.22 4.64
C VAL A 70 6.68 -3.64 5.09
N ALA A 71 7.56 -4.49 5.56
CA ALA A 71 8.86 -4.11 6.10
C ALA A 71 9.99 -4.42 5.10
N GLU A 72 10.86 -3.47 4.88
CA GLU A 72 12.07 -3.61 4.08
C GLU A 72 13.31 -3.58 4.97
N TYR A 73 14.18 -4.58 4.84
CA TYR A 73 15.46 -4.61 5.53
C TYR A 73 16.48 -3.62 4.93
N VAL A 74 16.40 -3.41 3.62
CA VAL A 74 17.29 -2.51 2.87
C VAL A 74 16.93 -1.04 3.07
N GLY A 75 17.90 -0.15 2.92
CA GLY A 75 17.71 1.30 2.91
C GLY A 75 17.49 1.85 1.49
N VAL A 76 18.01 3.05 1.24
CA VAL A 76 17.87 3.76 -0.06
C VAL A 76 19.07 3.56 -1.00
N GLU A 77 19.97 2.65 -0.69
CA GLU A 77 21.33 2.50 -1.22
C GLU A 77 21.51 2.78 -2.73
N LYS A 78 20.53 2.39 -3.56
CA LYS A 78 20.69 2.46 -5.02
C LYS A 78 20.02 3.67 -5.69
N ARG A 79 19.10 4.36 -5.00
CA ARG A 79 18.32 5.46 -5.58
C ARG A 79 17.96 6.52 -4.53
N PRO A 80 18.92 7.08 -3.82
CA PRO A 80 18.65 8.01 -2.72
C PRO A 80 17.88 9.25 -3.20
N GLU A 81 18.33 9.94 -4.25
CA GLU A 81 17.66 11.14 -4.78
C GLU A 81 16.22 10.88 -5.27
N PHE A 82 15.98 9.74 -5.91
CA PHE A 82 14.62 9.38 -6.34
C PHE A 82 13.72 9.15 -5.12
N PHE A 83 14.23 8.43 -4.13
CA PHE A 83 13.45 8.14 -2.93
C PHE A 83 13.19 9.40 -2.12
N ASP A 84 14.15 10.32 -2.04
CA ASP A 84 13.99 11.58 -1.31
C ASP A 84 12.86 12.45 -1.88
N ARG A 85 12.62 12.39 -3.18
CA ARG A 85 11.49 13.06 -3.84
C ARG A 85 10.17 12.31 -3.71
N THR A 86 10.20 11.03 -3.37
CA THR A 86 9.01 10.16 -3.40
C THR A 86 8.50 9.89 -1.99
N GLY A 87 9.36 9.46 -1.08
CA GLY A 87 9.02 9.01 0.27
C GLY A 87 8.27 7.67 0.32
N THR A 88 8.17 7.13 1.52
CA THR A 88 7.51 5.83 1.76
C THR A 88 6.00 5.87 1.46
N LEU A 89 5.33 6.99 1.71
CA LEU A 89 3.90 7.11 1.44
C LEU A 89 3.58 6.90 -0.05
N ARG A 90 4.30 7.59 -0.95
CA ARG A 90 4.07 7.45 -2.39
C ARG A 90 4.66 6.17 -2.96
N ASP A 91 5.82 5.72 -2.43
CA ASP A 91 6.48 4.52 -2.95
C ASP A 91 5.76 3.23 -2.56
N MET A 92 5.21 3.15 -1.35
CA MET A 92 4.65 1.92 -0.80
C MET A 92 3.16 2.01 -0.49
N VAL A 93 2.71 3.05 0.23
CA VAL A 93 1.31 3.11 0.71
C VAL A 93 0.36 3.35 -0.45
N GLN A 94 0.59 4.41 -1.21
CA GLN A 94 -0.30 4.87 -2.29
C GLN A 94 -0.43 3.85 -3.45
N ASN A 95 0.52 2.95 -3.59
CA ASN A 95 0.52 1.90 -4.61
C ASN A 95 0.22 0.53 -4.00
N HIS A 96 1.28 -0.16 -3.61
CA HIS A 96 1.25 -1.57 -3.23
C HIS A 96 0.32 -1.88 -2.07
N ILE A 97 0.35 -1.05 -1.02
CA ILE A 97 -0.45 -1.32 0.18
C ILE A 97 -1.92 -1.01 -0.07
N MET A 98 -2.24 0.03 -0.86
CA MET A 98 -3.63 0.27 -1.28
C MET A 98 -4.18 -0.86 -2.15
N GLN A 99 -3.37 -1.51 -2.98
CA GLN A 99 -3.79 -2.70 -3.72
C GLN A 99 -4.14 -3.85 -2.76
N LEU A 100 -3.27 -4.12 -1.77
CA LEU A 100 -3.52 -5.15 -0.75
C LEU A 100 -4.80 -4.83 0.05
N LEU A 101 -4.95 -3.59 0.50
CA LEU A 101 -6.15 -3.13 1.20
C LEU A 101 -7.42 -3.38 0.38
N CYS A 102 -7.41 -3.01 -0.90
CA CYS A 102 -8.55 -3.22 -1.78
C CYS A 102 -8.91 -4.69 -1.92
N LEU A 103 -7.92 -5.57 -2.13
CA LEU A 103 -8.15 -7.01 -2.24
C LEU A 103 -8.68 -7.63 -0.93
N LEU A 104 -8.24 -7.10 0.22
CA LEU A 104 -8.73 -7.51 1.53
C LEU A 104 -10.17 -7.07 1.80
N ALA A 105 -10.50 -5.85 1.39
CA ALA A 105 -11.72 -5.18 1.81
C ALA A 105 -12.87 -5.21 0.78
N MET A 106 -12.59 -5.56 -0.49
CA MET A 106 -13.61 -5.57 -1.54
C MET A 106 -14.68 -6.63 -1.31
N GLU A 107 -15.87 -6.39 -1.86
CA GLU A 107 -16.92 -7.40 -1.93
C GLU A 107 -16.55 -8.52 -2.91
N VAL A 108 -17.28 -9.62 -2.85
CA VAL A 108 -17.13 -10.70 -3.83
C VAL A 108 -17.52 -10.16 -5.21
N PRO A 109 -16.61 -10.18 -6.20
CA PRO A 109 -16.94 -9.68 -7.53
C PRO A 109 -17.99 -10.58 -8.21
N ALA A 110 -18.86 -9.99 -9.01
CA ALA A 110 -19.92 -10.72 -9.73
C ALA A 110 -19.37 -11.77 -10.69
N ALA A 111 -18.17 -11.56 -11.22
CA ALA A 111 -17.41 -12.49 -12.04
C ALA A 111 -15.93 -12.36 -11.71
N PHE A 112 -15.14 -13.42 -11.93
CA PHE A 112 -13.70 -13.40 -11.71
C PHE A 112 -12.98 -12.82 -12.93
N GLU A 113 -13.38 -11.58 -13.28
CA GLU A 113 -12.90 -10.84 -14.45
C GLU A 113 -12.32 -9.49 -14.01
N SER A 114 -11.41 -8.95 -14.83
CA SER A 114 -10.67 -7.73 -14.54
C SER A 114 -11.58 -6.56 -14.16
N ASP A 115 -12.62 -6.30 -14.95
CA ASP A 115 -13.50 -5.15 -14.76
C ASP A 115 -14.35 -5.27 -13.49
N ALA A 116 -14.84 -6.47 -13.18
CA ALA A 116 -15.57 -6.73 -11.94
C ALA A 116 -14.68 -6.53 -10.70
N ILE A 117 -13.45 -7.03 -10.74
CA ILE A 117 -12.46 -6.84 -9.67
C ILE A 117 -12.09 -5.35 -9.53
N HIS A 118 -11.85 -4.64 -10.62
CA HIS A 118 -11.56 -3.21 -10.60
C HIS A 118 -12.71 -2.39 -10.02
N TYR A 119 -13.94 -2.75 -10.37
CA TYR A 119 -15.14 -2.09 -9.84
C TYR A 119 -15.22 -2.23 -8.31
N GLU A 120 -15.05 -3.44 -7.77
CA GLU A 120 -15.08 -3.68 -6.34
C GLU A 120 -13.93 -2.97 -5.60
N LYS A 121 -12.72 -2.98 -6.16
CA LYS A 121 -11.59 -2.21 -5.61
C LYS A 121 -11.86 -0.71 -5.57
N ALA A 122 -12.47 -0.16 -6.63
CA ALA A 122 -12.83 1.25 -6.68
C ALA A 122 -13.88 1.63 -5.63
N LYS A 123 -14.82 0.73 -5.30
CA LYS A 123 -15.77 0.92 -4.20
C LYS A 123 -15.07 1.05 -2.85
N VAL A 124 -14.09 0.20 -2.58
CA VAL A 124 -13.29 0.29 -1.35
C VAL A 124 -12.64 1.67 -1.25
N LEU A 125 -11.94 2.11 -2.30
CA LEU A 125 -11.25 3.41 -2.29
C LEU A 125 -12.19 4.59 -2.09
N ARG A 126 -13.39 4.55 -2.68
CA ARG A 126 -14.42 5.59 -2.50
C ARG A 126 -15.03 5.59 -1.10
N SER A 127 -14.96 4.47 -0.39
CA SER A 127 -15.49 4.31 0.96
C SER A 127 -14.45 4.60 2.05
N LEU A 128 -13.21 4.91 1.69
CA LEU A 128 -12.20 5.35 2.65
C LEU A 128 -12.61 6.68 3.29
N SER A 129 -12.58 6.72 4.61
CA SER A 129 -12.75 7.99 5.34
C SER A 129 -11.53 8.89 5.13
N PRO A 130 -11.67 10.22 5.25
CA PRO A 130 -10.54 11.12 5.33
C PRO A 130 -9.55 10.65 6.39
N LEU A 131 -8.26 10.76 6.08
CA LEU A 131 -7.19 10.34 6.98
C LEU A 131 -7.17 11.22 8.24
N ASP A 132 -7.25 10.60 9.40
CA ASP A 132 -7.03 11.28 10.67
C ASP A 132 -5.52 11.44 10.91
N LEU A 133 -5.03 12.67 10.83
CA LEU A 133 -3.61 12.96 11.00
C LEU A 133 -3.07 12.64 12.40
N GLN A 134 -3.93 12.54 13.42
CA GLN A 134 -3.53 12.10 14.75
C GLN A 134 -3.19 10.59 14.80
N LYS A 135 -3.66 9.84 13.81
CA LYS A 135 -3.39 8.42 13.63
C LYS A 135 -2.32 8.14 12.57
N VAL A 136 -1.48 9.14 12.28
CA VAL A 136 -0.36 9.02 11.34
C VAL A 136 0.94 9.25 12.08
N VAL A 137 1.86 8.30 11.91
CA VAL A 137 3.24 8.43 12.40
C VAL A 137 4.17 8.31 11.21
N LEU A 138 4.97 9.33 10.99
CA LEU A 138 6.04 9.35 9.99
C LEU A 138 7.38 9.35 10.71
N GLY A 139 8.35 8.66 10.15
CA GLY A 139 9.68 8.59 10.72
C GLY A 139 10.76 8.47 9.65
N GLN A 140 11.98 8.75 10.07
CA GLN A 140 13.16 8.61 9.24
C GLN A 140 14.19 7.79 10.01
N TYR A 141 14.82 6.79 9.37
CA TYR A 141 15.81 5.99 10.08
C TYR A 141 17.08 6.79 10.37
N THR A 142 17.58 6.60 11.58
CA THR A 142 18.84 7.20 12.07
C THR A 142 19.96 6.18 11.99
N GLN A 143 21.17 6.58 12.43
CA GLN A 143 22.28 5.66 12.60
C GLN A 143 21.90 4.51 13.54
N GLY A 144 22.29 3.30 13.20
CA GLY A 144 21.99 2.10 13.97
C GLY A 144 22.92 0.95 13.62
N TYR A 145 22.52 -0.26 14.00
CA TYR A 145 23.29 -1.48 13.77
C TYR A 145 22.40 -2.60 13.23
N ALA A 146 22.95 -3.43 12.36
CA ALA A 146 22.37 -4.70 11.95
C ALA A 146 23.38 -5.81 12.28
N GLY A 147 23.19 -6.50 13.40
CA GLY A 147 24.26 -7.31 13.98
C GLY A 147 25.47 -6.42 14.32
N ASP A 148 26.66 -6.79 13.85
CA ASP A 148 27.89 -6.04 14.06
C ASP A 148 28.15 -4.94 13.00
N GLN A 149 27.29 -4.84 11.98
CA GLN A 149 27.43 -3.85 10.93
C GLN A 149 26.80 -2.52 11.32
N SER A 150 27.57 -1.43 11.36
CA SER A 150 27.06 -0.08 11.51
C SER A 150 26.31 0.34 10.26
N LEU A 151 25.13 0.90 10.45
CA LEU A 151 24.26 1.43 9.41
C LEU A 151 24.16 2.94 9.55
N GLN A 152 24.42 3.66 8.45
CA GLN A 152 24.35 5.11 8.45
C GLN A 152 22.90 5.61 8.50
N ALA A 153 22.71 6.83 9.04
CA ALA A 153 21.44 7.54 9.03
C ALA A 153 21.00 7.85 7.60
N TYR A 154 19.70 8.05 7.41
CA TYR A 154 19.12 8.38 6.11
C TYR A 154 19.79 9.62 5.47
N ARG A 155 19.93 10.68 6.23
CA ARG A 155 20.52 11.95 5.76
C ARG A 155 22.01 11.88 5.45
N ASN A 156 22.68 10.80 5.84
CA ASN A 156 24.10 10.60 5.58
C ASN A 156 24.37 9.88 4.24
N HIS A 157 23.32 9.51 3.50
CA HIS A 157 23.49 8.94 2.17
C HIS A 157 23.82 10.02 1.15
N ASP A 158 24.76 9.71 0.26
CA ASP A 158 25.08 10.60 -0.85
C ASP A 158 23.82 10.91 -1.69
N GLY A 159 23.64 12.18 -2.02
CA GLY A 159 22.46 12.65 -2.78
C GLY A 159 21.21 12.93 -1.94
N ILE A 160 21.27 12.78 -0.61
CA ILE A 160 20.19 13.21 0.30
C ILE A 160 20.56 14.58 0.92
N PRO A 161 19.66 15.58 0.87
CA PRO A 161 19.86 16.84 1.58
C PRO A 161 19.95 16.62 3.10
N GLU A 162 20.85 17.38 3.76
CA GLU A 162 21.03 17.28 5.21
C GLU A 162 19.78 17.64 6.01
N ASP A 163 18.94 18.49 5.46
CA ASP A 163 17.66 18.94 6.02
C ASP A 163 16.45 18.15 5.51
N SER A 164 16.66 17.07 4.76
CA SER A 164 15.56 16.25 4.24
C SER A 164 14.61 15.81 5.35
N THR A 165 13.32 16.00 5.09
CA THR A 165 12.22 15.57 5.95
C THR A 165 11.45 14.37 5.35
N THR A 166 11.98 13.77 4.29
CA THR A 166 11.33 12.64 3.59
C THR A 166 11.25 11.43 4.51
N GLU A 167 10.06 10.93 4.66
CA GLU A 167 9.78 9.79 5.51
C GLU A 167 10.27 8.46 4.90
N THR A 168 10.97 7.67 5.72
CA THR A 168 11.42 6.31 5.40
C THR A 168 10.59 5.25 6.12
N PHE A 169 9.68 5.70 6.99
CA PHE A 169 8.73 4.89 7.74
C PHE A 169 7.39 5.62 7.81
N ALA A 170 6.32 4.86 7.64
CA ALA A 170 4.96 5.33 7.84
C ALA A 170 4.14 4.28 8.60
N ALA A 171 3.40 4.73 9.60
CA ALA A 171 2.34 3.96 10.22
C ALA A 171 1.07 4.81 10.25
N LEU A 172 -0.04 4.24 9.81
CA LEU A 172 -1.32 4.94 9.74
C LEU A 172 -2.48 3.99 9.96
N GLU A 173 -3.58 4.51 10.46
CA GLU A 173 -4.83 3.80 10.58
C GLU A 173 -5.86 4.36 9.60
N LEU A 174 -6.46 3.47 8.82
CA LEU A 174 -7.52 3.78 7.88
C LEU A 174 -8.84 3.19 8.36
N THR A 175 -9.93 3.85 8.00
CA THR A 175 -11.28 3.34 8.21
C THR A 175 -12.04 3.33 6.88
N ILE A 176 -12.82 2.27 6.67
CA ILE A 176 -13.63 2.07 5.48
C ILE A 176 -15.09 2.22 5.88
N ASN A 177 -15.75 3.26 5.37
CA ASN A 177 -17.14 3.55 5.68
C ASN A 177 -18.08 2.76 4.76
N SER A 178 -18.14 1.45 4.99
CA SER A 178 -19.04 0.52 4.31
C SER A 178 -19.75 -0.37 5.32
N TRP A 179 -20.85 -1.00 4.91
CA TRP A 179 -21.60 -1.93 5.76
C TRP A 179 -20.72 -3.08 6.29
N ARG A 180 -19.80 -3.56 5.47
CA ARG A 180 -18.89 -4.65 5.81
C ARG A 180 -17.84 -4.23 6.86
N TRP A 181 -17.34 -2.99 6.81
CA TRP A 181 -16.12 -2.60 7.51
C TRP A 181 -16.29 -1.47 8.51
N GLN A 182 -17.47 -0.87 8.62
CA GLN A 182 -17.68 0.24 9.55
C GLN A 182 -17.28 -0.14 10.98
N GLY A 183 -16.34 0.63 11.57
CA GLY A 183 -15.83 0.40 12.90
C GLY A 183 -14.65 -0.58 12.99
N VAL A 184 -14.22 -1.19 11.89
CA VAL A 184 -13.00 -2.03 11.84
C VAL A 184 -11.82 -1.16 11.43
N PRO A 185 -10.78 -1.00 12.27
CA PRO A 185 -9.56 -0.30 11.91
C PRO A 185 -8.66 -1.14 11.00
N PHE A 186 -8.09 -0.49 10.00
CA PHE A 186 -7.04 -1.04 9.12
C PHE A 186 -5.74 -0.34 9.43
N SER A 187 -4.86 -1.00 10.18
CA SER A 187 -3.55 -0.47 10.55
C SER A 187 -2.52 -0.83 9.49
N ILE A 188 -1.88 0.17 8.94
CA ILE A 188 -0.83 0.04 7.93
C ILE A 188 0.50 0.41 8.57
N ARG A 189 1.54 -0.40 8.31
CA ARG A 189 2.90 -0.12 8.73
C ARG A 189 3.87 -0.50 7.60
N THR A 190 4.72 0.44 7.23
CA THR A 190 5.75 0.18 6.21
C THR A 190 6.97 1.05 6.47
N GLY A 191 8.14 0.58 6.04
CA GLY A 191 9.37 1.35 6.14
C GLY A 191 10.60 0.59 5.71
N LYS A 192 11.68 1.35 5.54
CA LYS A 192 13.03 0.87 5.23
C LYS A 192 13.85 0.71 6.51
N ARG A 193 14.93 -0.08 6.45
CA ARG A 193 15.81 -0.38 7.61
C ARG A 193 15.06 -0.96 8.80
N LEU A 194 14.02 -1.73 8.55
CA LEU A 194 13.34 -2.51 9.58
C LEU A 194 14.08 -3.83 9.83
N PRO A 195 13.93 -4.44 11.02
CA PRO A 195 14.75 -5.59 11.44
C PRO A 195 14.73 -6.80 10.51
N ARG A 196 13.69 -6.93 9.70
CA ARG A 196 13.56 -8.02 8.72
C ARG A 196 12.73 -7.60 7.52
N ARG A 197 12.94 -8.27 6.38
CA ARG A 197 12.04 -8.16 5.23
C ARG A 197 10.78 -8.98 5.53
N LEU A 198 9.61 -8.31 5.49
CA LEU A 198 8.33 -8.93 5.81
C LEU A 198 7.21 -8.30 4.97
N THR A 199 6.34 -9.13 4.40
CA THR A 199 5.01 -8.71 3.95
C THR A 199 4.01 -9.60 4.67
N GLN A 200 3.24 -9.00 5.58
CA GLN A 200 2.30 -9.73 6.44
C GLN A 200 0.96 -9.01 6.47
N ILE A 201 -0.09 -9.80 6.39
CA ILE A 201 -1.46 -9.40 6.67
C ILE A 201 -1.92 -10.22 7.87
N GLU A 202 -2.32 -9.54 8.91
CA GLU A 202 -2.87 -10.15 10.13
C GLU A 202 -4.33 -9.74 10.25
N VAL A 203 -5.21 -10.71 10.30
CA VAL A 203 -6.64 -10.52 10.53
C VAL A 203 -6.95 -11.01 11.94
N VAL A 204 -7.37 -10.11 12.80
CA VAL A 204 -7.70 -10.43 14.18
C VAL A 204 -9.21 -10.55 14.30
N PHE A 205 -9.65 -11.75 14.64
CA PHE A 205 -11.06 -12.05 14.89
C PHE A 205 -11.44 -11.70 16.33
N ARG A 206 -12.73 -11.46 16.55
CA ARG A 206 -13.32 -11.22 17.88
C ARG A 206 -13.41 -12.49 18.68
#